data_5bebfa94c25a19a8b4b7d000e178d6d5
#
_entry.id   5bebfa94c25a19a8b4b7d000e178d6d5
#
_cell.length_a   1.000
_cell.length_b   1.000
_cell.length_c   1.000
_cell.angle_alpha   90.00
_cell.angle_beta   90.00
_cell.angle_gamma   90.00
#
_symmetry.space_group_name_H-M   'P 1'
#
loop_
_entity.id
_entity.type
_entity.pdbx_description
1 polymer ?
#
loop_
_entity_poly.entity_id
_entity_poly.type
_entity_poly.pdbx_seq_one_letter_code
_entity_poly.pdbx_strand_id
1 'polypeptide(L)'
;MPTRTFLHRTLAGAMLGALLVSFSACAGAAPAAVPPPAVDNPSEGGRQQTAVLAGGCFWGLQGVFEHVRGVHRVLAGYAGGARGAATYEEVSSGTTGHAESVQIVFDPAEVTYGKLLQIYFAVAHDPTQLNRQGPDSGTQYRSAIFYADEAQRRIAESYIAQLEKDKVFPQPIVTRVDPLKGFYPAESYHQDYYLKNPDQPYIVFNDLPKIRNLKRLFPDSWREQPETVGAL
;
A
#
# COMPACT_ATOMS: atom_id res chain seq x y z
N MET A 1 -92.44 13.71 23.83
CA MET A 1 -91.16 14.43 24.00
C MET A 1 -90.07 13.46 23.79
N PRO A 2 -89.30 13.56 22.67
CA PRO A 2 -88.23 12.59 22.34
C PRO A 2 -86.87 13.09 22.76
N THR A 3 -86.19 12.28 23.50
CA THR A 3 -84.77 12.44 23.93
C THR A 3 -83.81 12.20 22.78
N ARG A 4 -82.93 13.20 22.50
CA ARG A 4 -81.87 13.14 21.52
C ARG A 4 -80.64 12.50 22.13
N THR A 5 -80.19 11.35 21.53
CA THR A 5 -78.95 10.69 21.82
C THR A 5 -77.84 11.27 20.98
N PHE A 6 -76.78 11.85 21.62
CA PHE A 6 -75.55 12.32 20.90
C PHE A 6 -74.58 11.17 20.74
N LEU A 7 -74.21 10.91 19.49
CA LEU A 7 -73.22 9.90 19.11
C LEU A 7 -71.85 10.60 19.03
N HIS A 8 -70.93 10.30 19.93
CA HIS A 8 -69.53 10.77 19.82
C HIS A 8 -68.73 9.85 18.91
N ARG A 9 -68.29 10.39 17.77
CA ARG A 9 -67.29 9.74 16.87
C ARG A 9 -65.89 10.11 17.37
N THR A 10 -65.17 9.15 17.94
CA THR A 10 -63.75 9.22 18.17
C THR A 10 -63.00 8.92 16.91
N LEU A 11 -62.22 9.91 16.38
CA LEU A 11 -61.23 9.73 15.31
C LEU A 11 -59.94 9.20 15.93
N ALA A 12 -59.61 7.93 15.61
CA ALA A 12 -58.29 7.37 15.88
C ALA A 12 -57.33 7.78 14.76
N GLY A 13 -56.45 8.73 15.06
CA GLY A 13 -55.33 9.10 14.17
C GLY A 13 -54.19 8.08 14.28
N ALA A 14 -53.97 7.34 13.22
CA ALA A 14 -52.80 6.47 13.07
C ALA A 14 -51.60 7.32 12.69
N MET A 15 -50.65 7.51 13.61
CA MET A 15 -49.33 8.07 13.29
C MET A 15 -48.47 6.98 12.67
N LEU A 16 -48.21 7.11 11.37
CA LEU A 16 -47.25 6.29 10.64
C LEU A 16 -45.85 6.87 10.84
N GLY A 17 -45.10 6.32 11.82
CA GLY A 17 -43.71 6.67 12.07
C GLY A 17 -42.82 6.12 10.95
N ALA A 18 -42.35 6.97 10.04
CA ALA A 18 -41.32 6.62 9.07
C ALA A 18 -39.96 6.47 9.75
N LEU A 19 -39.47 5.24 9.90
CA LEU A 19 -38.13 4.94 10.38
C LEU A 19 -37.14 5.23 9.24
N LEU A 20 -36.49 6.40 9.30
CA LEU A 20 -35.37 6.73 8.41
C LEU A 20 -34.15 5.91 8.86
N VAL A 21 -33.88 4.80 8.19
CA VAL A 21 -32.65 4.04 8.32
C VAL A 21 -31.57 4.81 7.53
N SER A 22 -30.75 5.56 8.27
CA SER A 22 -29.55 6.21 7.72
C SER A 22 -28.51 5.14 7.40
N PHE A 23 -28.36 4.76 6.13
CA PHE A 23 -27.20 4.01 5.66
C PHE A 23 -25.99 4.95 5.68
N SER A 24 -25.18 4.85 6.74
CA SER A 24 -23.81 5.38 6.70
C SER A 24 -23.01 4.54 5.71
N ALA A 25 -22.88 5.02 4.48
CA ALA A 25 -21.88 4.50 3.56
C ALA A 25 -20.51 4.77 4.19
N CYS A 26 -19.79 3.72 4.56
CA CYS A 26 -18.36 3.80 4.81
C CYS A 26 -17.68 4.20 3.49
N ALA A 27 -17.65 5.49 3.20
CA ALA A 27 -16.79 6.03 2.17
C ALA A 27 -15.36 5.75 2.64
N GLY A 28 -14.66 4.84 1.94
CA GLY A 28 -13.24 4.63 2.16
C GLY A 28 -12.56 6.00 2.10
N ALA A 29 -11.81 6.36 3.15
CA ALA A 29 -11.11 7.64 3.20
C ALA A 29 -10.28 7.80 1.91
N ALA A 30 -10.43 8.94 1.25
CA ALA A 30 -9.57 9.26 0.11
C ALA A 30 -8.10 9.20 0.59
N PRO A 31 -7.18 8.64 -0.21
CA PRO A 31 -5.77 8.59 0.17
C PRO A 31 -5.31 9.98 0.59
N ALA A 32 -4.67 10.07 1.76
CA ALA A 32 -4.14 11.33 2.27
C ALA A 32 -3.15 11.92 1.24
N ALA A 33 -3.16 13.23 1.09
CA ALA A 33 -2.14 13.91 0.30
C ALA A 33 -0.81 13.81 1.06
N VAL A 34 0.06 12.89 0.62
CA VAL A 34 1.37 12.69 1.23
C VAL A 34 2.35 13.68 0.62
N PRO A 35 2.91 14.63 1.41
CA PRO A 35 3.84 15.63 0.91
C PRO A 35 5.12 14.99 0.37
N PRO A 36 5.85 15.63 -0.56
CA PRO A 36 7.17 15.14 -0.96
C PRO A 36 8.16 15.21 0.22
N PRO A 37 9.20 14.34 0.24
CA PRO A 37 10.21 14.39 1.27
C PRO A 37 11.02 15.70 1.21
N ALA A 38 11.27 16.28 2.37
CA ALA A 38 12.13 17.47 2.50
C ALA A 38 13.63 17.17 2.31
N VAL A 39 14.01 15.91 2.56
CA VAL A 39 15.37 15.38 2.35
C VAL A 39 15.29 14.29 1.32
N ASP A 40 16.03 14.43 0.23
CA ASP A 40 16.10 13.45 -0.85
C ASP A 40 17.53 13.38 -1.40
N ASN A 41 17.85 12.37 -2.20
CA ASN A 41 19.12 12.34 -2.91
C ASN A 41 19.02 13.20 -4.17
N PRO A 42 20.04 14.04 -4.45
CA PRO A 42 20.10 14.73 -5.72
C PRO A 42 20.13 13.67 -6.86
N SER A 43 19.52 14.04 -7.97
CA SER A 43 19.57 13.22 -9.20
C SER A 43 20.98 13.28 -9.82
N GLU A 44 21.90 12.54 -9.23
CA GLU A 44 23.20 12.30 -9.87
C GLU A 44 22.98 11.26 -10.95
N GLY A 45 22.82 11.70 -12.20
CA GLY A 45 22.65 10.83 -13.35
C GLY A 45 23.83 9.86 -13.50
N GLY A 46 23.54 8.63 -13.93
CA GLY A 46 24.53 7.72 -14.48
C GLY A 46 24.59 6.31 -13.93
N ARG A 47 24.07 6.01 -12.75
CA ARG A 47 24.05 4.63 -12.24
C ARG A 47 22.70 4.27 -11.64
N GLN A 48 22.12 3.18 -12.14
CA GLN A 48 20.91 2.61 -11.55
C GLN A 48 21.12 2.33 -10.07
N GLN A 49 20.09 2.63 -9.28
CA GLN A 49 20.03 2.36 -7.85
C GLN A 49 18.97 1.29 -7.56
N THR A 50 19.01 0.76 -6.36
CA THR A 50 18.08 -0.27 -5.90
C THR A 50 17.44 0.16 -4.58
N ALA A 51 16.11 0.03 -4.49
CA ALA A 51 15.34 0.17 -3.26
C ALA A 51 14.67 -1.17 -2.92
N VAL A 52 14.55 -1.51 -1.63
CA VAL A 52 13.82 -2.71 -1.17
C VAL A 52 12.78 -2.28 -0.14
N LEU A 53 11.50 -2.52 -0.48
CA LEU A 53 10.34 -2.06 0.29
C LEU A 53 9.39 -3.22 0.57
N ALA A 54 8.79 -3.24 1.77
CA ALA A 54 7.80 -4.21 2.22
C ALA A 54 6.57 -3.50 2.78
N GLY A 55 5.36 -3.95 2.45
CA GLY A 55 4.12 -3.29 2.89
C GLY A 55 2.87 -4.08 2.53
N GLY A 56 2.77 -5.31 3.04
CA GLY A 56 1.71 -6.26 2.72
C GLY A 56 2.08 -7.21 1.59
N CYS A 57 1.08 -7.80 0.96
CA CYS A 57 1.29 -8.69 -0.18
C CYS A 57 2.09 -7.99 -1.29
N PHE A 58 3.17 -8.64 -1.73
CA PHE A 58 4.09 -8.08 -2.72
C PHE A 58 3.49 -7.96 -4.13
N TRP A 59 2.38 -8.64 -4.46
CA TRP A 59 1.72 -8.51 -5.77
C TRP A 59 1.27 -7.08 -6.04
N GLY A 60 0.62 -6.44 -5.04
CA GLY A 60 0.18 -5.05 -5.15
C GLY A 60 1.33 -4.05 -5.14
N LEU A 61 2.36 -4.31 -4.32
CA LEU A 61 3.55 -3.47 -4.32
C LEU A 61 4.27 -3.53 -5.68
N GLN A 62 4.48 -4.74 -6.21
CA GLN A 62 5.09 -4.94 -7.52
C GLN A 62 4.31 -4.17 -8.58
N GLY A 63 2.99 -4.36 -8.66
CA GLY A 63 2.15 -3.67 -9.62
C GLY A 63 2.20 -2.15 -9.53
N VAL A 64 2.26 -1.58 -8.31
CA VAL A 64 2.42 -0.12 -8.15
C VAL A 64 3.73 0.36 -8.76
N PHE A 65 4.85 -0.26 -8.42
CA PHE A 65 6.17 0.24 -8.85
C PHE A 65 6.51 -0.10 -10.31
N GLU A 66 5.95 -1.15 -10.89
CA GLU A 66 6.05 -1.44 -12.34
C GLU A 66 5.45 -0.33 -13.21
N HIS A 67 4.50 0.43 -12.68
CA HIS A 67 3.89 1.56 -13.36
C HIS A 67 4.58 2.92 -13.07
N VAL A 68 5.72 2.94 -12.39
CA VAL A 68 6.45 4.19 -12.10
C VAL A 68 7.48 4.46 -13.20
N ARG A 69 7.44 5.67 -13.80
CA ARG A 69 8.49 6.13 -14.73
C ARG A 69 9.83 6.21 -14.03
N GLY A 70 10.89 5.84 -14.72
CA GLY A 70 12.24 5.76 -14.16
C GLY A 70 12.53 4.47 -13.40
N VAL A 71 11.53 3.61 -13.20
CA VAL A 71 11.72 2.24 -12.71
C VAL A 71 11.98 1.32 -13.90
N HIS A 72 13.03 0.50 -13.82
CA HIS A 72 13.46 -0.42 -14.87
C HIS A 72 13.19 -1.88 -14.57
N ARG A 73 12.98 -2.23 -13.31
CA ARG A 73 12.64 -3.60 -12.91
C ARG A 73 12.08 -3.61 -11.49
N VAL A 74 11.07 -4.41 -11.27
CA VAL A 74 10.53 -4.70 -9.93
C VAL A 74 10.46 -6.22 -9.76
N LEU A 75 11.13 -6.74 -8.73
CA LEU A 75 11.07 -8.16 -8.37
C LEU A 75 10.29 -8.32 -7.07
N ALA A 76 9.28 -9.18 -7.05
CA ALA A 76 8.70 -9.68 -5.82
C ALA A 76 9.67 -10.66 -5.14
N GLY A 77 9.77 -10.62 -3.82
CA GLY A 77 10.69 -11.47 -3.09
C GLY A 77 10.61 -11.29 -1.56
N TYR A 78 11.66 -11.70 -0.90
CA TYR A 78 11.75 -11.76 0.56
C TYR A 78 12.98 -11.05 1.07
N ALA A 79 12.82 -10.25 2.15
CA ALA A 79 13.92 -9.57 2.81
C ALA A 79 13.75 -9.60 4.34
N GLY A 80 14.86 -9.49 5.09
CA GLY A 80 14.87 -9.40 6.55
C GLY A 80 15.16 -10.71 7.28
N GLY A 81 15.03 -11.86 6.63
CA GLY A 81 15.33 -13.18 7.18
C GLY A 81 16.61 -13.81 6.61
N ALA A 82 16.86 -15.05 6.97
CA ALA A 82 18.00 -15.82 6.50
C ALA A 82 17.74 -16.46 5.12
N ARG A 83 18.77 -16.56 4.26
CA ARG A 83 18.68 -17.12 2.91
C ARG A 83 17.97 -18.50 2.85
N GLY A 84 18.27 -19.40 3.79
CA GLY A 84 17.73 -20.77 3.79
C GLY A 84 16.23 -20.87 4.07
N ALA A 85 15.60 -19.78 4.53
CA ALA A 85 14.17 -19.72 4.83
C ALA A 85 13.42 -18.78 3.86
N ALA A 86 14.00 -18.48 2.70
CA ALA A 86 13.44 -17.55 1.71
C ALA A 86 12.64 -18.30 0.63
N THR A 87 11.64 -19.06 1.04
CA THR A 87 10.64 -19.71 0.17
C THR A 87 9.24 -19.29 0.59
N TYR A 88 8.28 -19.29 -0.33
CA TYR A 88 6.90 -18.91 -0.03
C TYR A 88 6.29 -19.74 1.11
N GLU A 89 6.52 -21.05 1.08
CA GLU A 89 6.01 -21.96 2.10
C GLU A 89 6.52 -21.58 3.50
N GLU A 90 7.84 -21.35 3.63
CA GLU A 90 8.44 -20.98 4.91
C GLU A 90 8.04 -19.58 5.37
N VAL A 91 8.09 -18.59 4.47
CA VAL A 91 7.75 -17.20 4.79
C VAL A 91 6.29 -17.05 5.20
N SER A 92 5.38 -17.80 4.58
CA SER A 92 3.94 -17.82 4.92
C SER A 92 3.67 -18.25 6.36
N SER A 93 4.59 -18.96 7.01
CA SER A 93 4.49 -19.31 8.44
C SER A 93 4.57 -18.09 9.37
N GLY A 94 5.13 -16.97 8.90
CA GLY A 94 5.35 -15.75 9.70
C GLY A 94 6.51 -15.83 10.70
N THR A 95 7.30 -16.91 10.70
CA THR A 95 8.34 -17.18 11.71
C THR A 95 9.77 -16.99 11.20
N THR A 96 9.97 -16.81 9.89
CA THR A 96 11.30 -16.75 9.25
C THR A 96 12.04 -15.42 9.45
N GLY A 97 11.34 -14.39 9.92
CA GLY A 97 11.86 -13.03 9.96
C GLY A 97 11.82 -12.30 8.61
N HIS A 98 11.48 -12.99 7.52
CA HIS A 98 11.26 -12.35 6.22
C HIS A 98 10.00 -11.49 6.20
N ALA A 99 10.04 -10.42 5.40
CA ALA A 99 8.85 -9.73 4.90
C ALA A 99 8.71 -9.98 3.41
N GLU A 100 7.47 -10.12 2.93
CA GLU A 100 7.16 -9.97 1.52
C GLU A 100 7.56 -8.57 1.09
N SER A 101 8.41 -8.50 0.08
CA SER A 101 9.12 -7.28 -0.30
C SER A 101 9.20 -7.17 -1.81
N VAL A 102 9.45 -5.96 -2.30
CA VAL A 102 9.82 -5.73 -3.69
C VAL A 102 11.19 -5.09 -3.77
N GLN A 103 12.02 -5.58 -4.71
CA GLN A 103 13.27 -4.94 -5.11
C GLN A 103 13.00 -4.10 -6.35
N ILE A 104 13.24 -2.81 -6.25
CA ILE A 104 12.99 -1.82 -7.29
C ILE A 104 14.32 -1.32 -7.83
N VAL A 105 14.61 -1.57 -9.11
CA VAL A 105 15.77 -0.99 -9.82
C VAL A 105 15.29 0.25 -10.56
N PHE A 106 15.91 1.40 -10.31
CA PHE A 106 15.47 2.68 -10.85
C PHE A 106 16.64 3.58 -11.30
N ASP A 107 16.33 4.52 -12.18
CA ASP A 107 17.24 5.59 -12.56
C ASP A 107 16.99 6.83 -11.68
N PRO A 108 17.94 7.23 -10.82
CA PRO A 108 17.78 8.39 -9.94
C PRO A 108 17.68 9.73 -10.71
N ALA A 109 18.04 9.76 -12.01
CA ALA A 109 17.84 10.93 -12.85
C ALA A 109 16.37 11.12 -13.28
N GLU A 110 15.58 10.03 -13.32
CA GLU A 110 14.17 10.06 -13.70
C GLU A 110 13.24 10.02 -12.48
N VAL A 111 13.58 9.24 -11.46
CA VAL A 111 12.82 9.12 -10.20
C VAL A 111 13.77 9.00 -9.02
N THR A 112 13.63 9.87 -8.02
CA THR A 112 14.48 9.85 -6.83
C THR A 112 14.03 8.77 -5.84
N TYR A 113 14.94 8.36 -4.93
CA TYR A 113 14.60 7.45 -3.83
C TYR A 113 13.47 8.01 -2.95
N GLY A 114 13.52 9.30 -2.62
CA GLY A 114 12.47 9.94 -1.85
C GLY A 114 11.13 9.97 -2.59
N LYS A 115 11.13 10.10 -3.92
CA LYS A 115 9.90 10.00 -4.72
C LYS A 115 9.30 8.59 -4.67
N LEU A 116 10.13 7.55 -4.71
CA LEU A 116 9.67 6.17 -4.50
C LEU A 116 9.04 6.00 -3.12
N LEU A 117 9.65 6.56 -2.07
CA LEU A 117 9.09 6.56 -0.72
C LEU A 117 7.78 7.35 -0.63
N GLN A 118 7.65 8.47 -1.33
CA GLN A 118 6.39 9.22 -1.39
C GLN A 118 5.25 8.36 -1.96
N ILE A 119 5.52 7.66 -3.06
CA ILE A 119 4.56 6.73 -3.68
C ILE A 119 4.26 5.57 -2.73
N TYR A 120 5.26 5.00 -2.07
CA TYR A 120 5.12 3.93 -1.11
C TYR A 120 4.15 4.29 0.03
N PHE A 121 4.34 5.44 0.67
CA PHE A 121 3.46 5.90 1.75
C PHE A 121 2.09 6.38 1.28
N ALA A 122 1.99 6.89 0.04
CA ALA A 122 0.74 7.45 -0.46
C ALA A 122 -0.26 6.42 -1.00
N VAL A 123 0.24 5.35 -1.64
CA VAL A 123 -0.62 4.43 -2.40
C VAL A 123 -0.33 2.95 -2.22
N ALA A 124 0.91 2.59 -1.85
CA ALA A 124 1.30 1.18 -1.87
C ALA A 124 0.76 0.39 -0.67
N HIS A 125 0.64 1.05 0.50
CA HIS A 125 0.17 0.41 1.72
C HIS A 125 -0.31 1.44 2.76
N ASP A 126 -0.86 0.95 3.87
CA ASP A 126 -1.16 1.74 5.07
C ASP A 126 -0.02 1.55 6.10
N PRO A 127 0.81 2.58 6.35
CA PRO A 127 1.98 2.47 7.22
C PRO A 127 1.66 2.38 8.71
N THR A 128 0.38 2.42 9.09
CA THR A 128 -0.06 2.38 10.49
C THR A 128 -0.46 0.98 10.96
N GLN A 129 -0.47 -0.01 10.05
CA GLN A 129 -0.88 -1.38 10.34
C GLN A 129 0.31 -2.24 10.77
N LEU A 130 0.37 -2.55 12.07
CA LEU A 130 1.45 -3.36 12.65
C LEU A 130 1.28 -4.85 12.29
N ASN A 131 2.29 -5.43 11.64
CA ASN A 131 2.34 -6.85 11.26
C ASN A 131 1.09 -7.34 10.49
N ARG A 132 0.53 -6.48 9.66
CA ARG A 132 -0.60 -6.78 8.80
C ARG A 132 -0.71 -5.76 7.69
N GLN A 133 -1.49 -6.07 6.65
CA GLN A 133 -1.91 -5.10 5.64
C GLN A 133 -3.26 -5.52 5.04
N GLY A 134 -4.29 -4.70 5.26
CA GLY A 134 -5.64 -5.03 4.80
C GLY A 134 -6.11 -6.39 5.35
N PRO A 135 -6.45 -7.37 4.47
CA PRO A 135 -6.90 -8.69 4.91
C PRO A 135 -5.75 -9.57 5.43
N ASP A 136 -4.50 -9.29 5.05
CA ASP A 136 -3.36 -10.15 5.37
C ASP A 136 -2.83 -9.87 6.77
N SER A 137 -2.57 -10.91 7.53
CA SER A 137 -2.08 -10.84 8.90
C SER A 137 -0.86 -11.73 9.10
N GLY A 138 0.15 -11.19 9.75
CA GLY A 138 1.43 -11.86 10.02
C GLY A 138 2.61 -10.93 9.83
N THR A 139 3.77 -11.28 10.44
CA THR A 139 5.00 -10.49 10.38
C THR A 139 5.55 -10.36 8.97
N GLN A 140 5.24 -11.31 8.07
CA GLN A 140 5.61 -11.28 6.66
C GLN A 140 4.93 -10.15 5.88
N TYR A 141 3.81 -9.61 6.37
CA TYR A 141 3.09 -8.49 5.76
C TYR A 141 3.35 -7.14 6.44
N ARG A 142 4.40 -7.07 7.28
CA ARG A 142 4.78 -5.82 7.95
C ARG A 142 5.25 -4.75 6.99
N SER A 143 5.07 -3.50 7.38
CA SER A 143 5.67 -2.35 6.72
C SER A 143 7.15 -2.25 7.08
N ALA A 144 8.04 -2.22 6.08
CA ALA A 144 9.47 -2.04 6.29
C ALA A 144 10.17 -1.45 5.05
N ILE A 145 11.21 -0.68 5.32
CA ILE A 145 12.17 -0.16 4.35
C ILE A 145 13.51 -0.83 4.66
N PHE A 146 14.09 -1.56 3.70
CA PHE A 146 15.40 -2.17 3.84
C PHE A 146 16.43 -1.34 3.11
N TYR A 147 17.20 -0.52 3.84
CA TYR A 147 18.16 0.40 3.25
C TYR A 147 19.45 -0.30 2.82
N ALA A 148 19.96 0.07 1.64
CA ALA A 148 21.21 -0.46 1.09
C ALA A 148 22.43 0.33 1.58
N ASP A 149 22.26 1.61 1.95
CA ASP A 149 23.31 2.49 2.39
C ASP A 149 22.78 3.58 3.36
N GLU A 150 23.71 4.36 3.93
CA GLU A 150 23.41 5.40 4.91
C GLU A 150 22.62 6.59 4.31
N ALA A 151 22.71 6.83 3.00
CA ALA A 151 21.92 7.88 2.36
C ALA A 151 20.45 7.47 2.32
N GLN A 152 20.15 6.23 1.91
CA GLN A 152 18.79 5.69 1.95
C GLN A 152 18.23 5.66 3.38
N ARG A 153 19.03 5.23 4.37
CA ARG A 153 18.59 5.24 5.76
C ARG A 153 18.18 6.64 6.21
N ARG A 154 19.06 7.64 6.00
CA ARG A 154 18.81 9.02 6.39
C ARG A 154 17.55 9.60 5.73
N ILE A 155 17.34 9.34 4.43
CA ILE A 155 16.18 9.81 3.70
C ILE A 155 14.91 9.17 4.28
N ALA A 156 14.91 7.85 4.48
CA ALA A 156 13.76 7.11 5.02
C ALA A 156 13.37 7.58 6.43
N GLU A 157 14.35 7.67 7.35
CA GLU A 157 14.12 8.12 8.72
C GLU A 157 13.64 9.58 8.78
N SER A 158 14.26 10.47 7.98
CA SER A 158 13.85 11.89 7.89
C SER A 158 12.44 12.02 7.34
N TYR A 159 12.09 11.21 6.35
CA TYR A 159 10.77 11.28 5.74
C TYR A 159 9.66 10.76 6.67
N ILE A 160 9.91 9.64 7.38
CA ILE A 160 8.98 9.15 8.42
C ILE A 160 8.78 10.23 9.49
N ALA A 161 9.86 10.83 10.00
CA ALA A 161 9.78 11.90 11.00
C ALA A 161 8.99 13.12 10.49
N GLN A 162 9.15 13.48 9.20
CA GLN A 162 8.36 14.54 8.57
C GLN A 162 6.88 14.19 8.56
N LEU A 163 6.51 12.98 8.08
CA LEU A 163 5.13 12.55 7.98
C LEU A 163 4.43 12.47 9.36
N GLU A 164 5.14 12.05 10.39
CA GLU A 164 4.64 12.02 11.77
C GLU A 164 4.45 13.44 12.32
N LYS A 165 5.44 14.32 12.13
CA LYS A 165 5.37 15.74 12.54
C LYS A 165 4.18 16.44 11.90
N ASP A 166 3.96 16.19 10.61
CA ASP A 166 2.88 16.80 9.82
C ASP A 166 1.53 16.12 10.05
N LYS A 167 1.50 15.03 10.85
CA LYS A 167 0.30 14.24 11.20
C LYS A 167 -0.46 13.78 9.95
N VAL A 168 0.28 13.30 8.94
CA VAL A 168 -0.29 12.86 7.65
C VAL A 168 -1.19 11.66 7.83
N PHE A 169 -0.88 10.78 8.78
CA PHE A 169 -1.68 9.59 9.11
C PHE A 169 -2.40 9.74 10.45
N PRO A 170 -3.57 9.12 10.62
CA PRO A 170 -4.36 9.22 11.85
C PRO A 170 -3.77 8.44 13.04
N GLN A 171 -2.83 7.53 12.78
CA GLN A 171 -2.14 6.70 13.77
C GLN A 171 -0.63 6.77 13.52
N PRO A 172 0.20 6.44 14.51
CA PRO A 172 1.66 6.40 14.35
C PRO A 172 2.10 5.48 13.20
N ILE A 173 3.15 5.88 12.50
CA ILE A 173 3.79 5.08 11.47
C ILE A 173 4.55 3.93 12.15
N VAL A 174 4.27 2.69 11.75
CA VAL A 174 4.93 1.48 12.27
C VAL A 174 5.96 0.89 11.29
N THR A 175 6.27 1.62 10.22
CA THR A 175 7.25 1.22 9.21
C THR A 175 8.63 1.11 9.84
N ARG A 176 9.25 -0.08 9.74
CA ARG A 176 10.62 -0.30 10.19
C ARG A 176 11.62 0.18 9.16
N VAL A 177 12.76 0.70 9.61
CA VAL A 177 13.91 1.04 8.76
C VAL A 177 15.05 0.14 9.17
N ASP A 178 15.29 -0.93 8.42
CA ASP A 178 16.25 -1.97 8.73
C ASP A 178 17.36 -2.04 7.66
N PRO A 179 18.60 -2.46 7.98
CA PRO A 179 19.64 -2.67 6.99
C PRO A 179 19.28 -3.83 6.05
N LEU A 180 19.53 -3.66 4.76
CA LEU A 180 19.38 -4.71 3.77
C LEU A 180 20.52 -5.75 3.90
N LYS A 181 20.23 -6.89 4.49
CA LYS A 181 21.20 -8.01 4.61
C LYS A 181 21.16 -8.96 3.40
N GLY A 182 20.09 -8.91 2.63
CA GLY A 182 19.86 -9.70 1.43
C GLY A 182 18.42 -9.58 0.94
N PHE A 183 18.26 -9.73 -0.35
CA PHE A 183 16.95 -9.87 -1.01
C PHE A 183 16.96 -11.19 -1.78
N TYR A 184 15.90 -11.94 -1.67
CA TYR A 184 15.73 -13.25 -2.29
C TYR A 184 14.48 -13.21 -3.17
N PRO A 185 14.63 -13.30 -4.52
CA PRO A 185 13.47 -13.30 -5.41
C PRO A 185 12.49 -14.41 -5.04
N ALA A 186 11.21 -14.09 -5.06
CA ALA A 186 10.14 -15.06 -4.92
C ALA A 186 10.06 -15.92 -6.18
N GLU A 187 9.37 -17.03 -6.08
CA GLU A 187 9.15 -18.01 -7.13
C GLU A 187 8.52 -17.34 -8.37
N SER A 188 8.82 -17.87 -9.55
CA SER A 188 8.43 -17.24 -10.84
C SER A 188 6.91 -17.06 -11.00
N TYR A 189 6.10 -17.90 -10.38
CA TYR A 189 4.64 -17.78 -10.43
C TYR A 189 4.11 -16.56 -9.64
N HIS A 190 4.89 -15.96 -8.75
CA HIS A 190 4.54 -14.73 -8.03
C HIS A 190 4.87 -13.46 -8.81
N GLN A 191 5.76 -13.54 -9.80
CA GLN A 191 6.17 -12.36 -10.57
C GLN A 191 5.07 -11.92 -11.52
N ASP A 192 4.83 -10.60 -11.62
CA ASP A 192 3.79 -9.97 -12.45
C ASP A 192 2.39 -10.57 -12.20
N TYR A 193 2.12 -10.97 -10.95
CA TYR A 193 0.94 -11.78 -10.61
C TYR A 193 -0.37 -11.06 -10.93
N TYR A 194 -0.46 -9.75 -10.64
CA TYR A 194 -1.67 -8.96 -10.89
C TYR A 194 -2.01 -8.87 -12.39
N LEU A 195 -0.99 -8.87 -13.28
CA LEU A 195 -1.18 -8.86 -14.73
C LEU A 195 -1.66 -10.23 -15.24
N LYS A 196 -1.14 -11.30 -14.65
CA LYS A 196 -1.47 -12.68 -15.03
C LYS A 196 -2.85 -13.11 -14.50
N ASN A 197 -3.36 -12.44 -13.43
CA ASN A 197 -4.58 -12.79 -12.73
C ASN A 197 -5.48 -11.57 -12.46
N PRO A 198 -5.82 -10.76 -13.50
CA PRO A 198 -6.48 -9.47 -13.31
C PRO A 198 -7.89 -9.56 -12.71
N ASP A 199 -8.56 -10.70 -12.88
CA ASP A 199 -9.94 -10.94 -12.43
C ASP A 199 -9.99 -11.67 -11.06
N GLN A 200 -8.84 -12.02 -10.47
CA GLN A 200 -8.81 -12.67 -9.17
C GLN A 200 -9.36 -11.71 -8.11
N PRO A 201 -10.31 -12.14 -7.25
CA PRO A 201 -10.96 -11.26 -6.28
C PRO A 201 -9.98 -10.48 -5.38
N TYR A 202 -8.91 -11.12 -4.91
CA TYR A 202 -7.89 -10.46 -4.10
C TYR A 202 -7.26 -9.28 -4.86
N ILE A 203 -6.85 -9.49 -6.11
CA ILE A 203 -6.26 -8.46 -6.98
C ILE A 203 -7.26 -7.31 -7.20
N VAL A 204 -8.51 -7.65 -7.55
CA VAL A 204 -9.56 -6.66 -7.84
C VAL A 204 -9.84 -5.76 -6.65
N PHE A 205 -9.92 -6.34 -5.43
CA PHE A 205 -10.31 -5.59 -4.24
C PHE A 205 -9.14 -4.95 -3.50
N ASN A 206 -7.93 -5.54 -3.55
CA ASN A 206 -6.81 -5.07 -2.73
C ASN A 206 -5.70 -4.39 -3.54
N ASP A 207 -5.40 -4.83 -4.77
CA ASP A 207 -4.22 -4.35 -5.51
C ASP A 207 -4.56 -3.34 -6.61
N LEU A 208 -5.57 -3.60 -7.44
CA LEU A 208 -5.97 -2.65 -8.48
C LEU A 208 -6.34 -1.26 -7.95
N PRO A 209 -6.96 -1.09 -6.76
CA PRO A 209 -7.17 0.23 -6.18
C PRO A 209 -5.88 1.01 -5.94
N LYS A 210 -4.79 0.35 -5.51
CA LYS A 210 -3.47 0.97 -5.30
C LYS A 210 -2.89 1.49 -6.61
N ILE A 211 -2.93 0.67 -7.67
CA ILE A 211 -2.45 1.02 -9.01
C ILE A 211 -3.25 2.19 -9.59
N ARG A 212 -4.60 2.18 -9.46
CA ARG A 212 -5.45 3.30 -9.88
C ARG A 212 -5.16 4.57 -9.11
N ASN A 213 -4.87 4.47 -7.81
CA ASN A 213 -4.48 5.61 -6.99
C ASN A 213 -3.12 6.18 -7.41
N LEU A 214 -2.16 5.35 -7.80
CA LEU A 214 -0.91 5.83 -8.39
C LEU A 214 -1.19 6.69 -9.63
N LYS A 215 -1.96 6.20 -10.59
CA LYS A 215 -2.33 6.95 -11.80
C LYS A 215 -3.01 8.28 -11.47
N ARG A 216 -3.90 8.27 -10.49
CA ARG A 216 -4.69 9.44 -10.09
C ARG A 216 -3.87 10.48 -9.31
N LEU A 217 -3.01 10.06 -8.39
CA LEU A 217 -2.28 10.96 -7.49
C LEU A 217 -0.92 11.39 -8.04
N PHE A 218 -0.32 10.58 -8.91
CA PHE A 218 1.01 10.79 -9.47
C PHE A 218 1.01 10.66 -11.00
N PRO A 219 0.18 11.43 -11.73
CA PRO A 219 0.05 11.31 -13.19
C PRO A 219 1.38 11.53 -13.91
N ASP A 220 2.25 12.40 -13.41
CA ASP A 220 3.57 12.68 -13.99
C ASP A 220 4.56 11.52 -13.80
N SER A 221 4.37 10.72 -12.75
CA SER A 221 5.18 9.52 -12.48
C SER A 221 4.58 8.26 -13.09
N TRP A 222 3.37 8.31 -13.62
CA TRP A 222 2.66 7.17 -14.17
C TRP A 222 3.19 6.76 -15.55
N ARG A 223 3.44 5.45 -15.75
CA ARG A 223 3.58 4.84 -17.09
C ARG A 223 2.41 3.90 -17.37
N GLU A 224 1.89 3.92 -18.59
CA GLU A 224 0.75 3.08 -18.97
C GLU A 224 1.16 1.60 -19.15
N GLN A 225 2.29 1.37 -19.78
CA GLN A 225 2.84 0.03 -19.95
C GLN A 225 3.74 -0.31 -18.74
N PRO A 226 3.40 -1.31 -17.93
CA PRO A 226 4.20 -1.69 -16.77
C PRO A 226 5.57 -2.26 -17.20
N GLU A 227 6.56 -2.10 -16.32
CA GLU A 227 7.88 -2.72 -16.48
C GLU A 227 7.84 -4.13 -15.91
N THR A 228 7.51 -5.11 -16.73
CA THR A 228 7.39 -6.51 -16.30
C THR A 228 8.74 -7.20 -16.15
N VAL A 229 8.78 -8.22 -15.28
CA VAL A 229 10.00 -9.01 -15.07
C VAL A 229 10.38 -9.82 -16.31
N GLY A 230 9.40 -10.14 -17.16
CA GLY A 230 9.62 -11.03 -18.31
C GLY A 230 9.78 -12.49 -17.90
N ALA A 231 10.31 -13.30 -18.81
CA ALA A 231 10.71 -14.67 -18.48
C ALA A 231 12.01 -14.64 -17.67
N LEU A 232 11.97 -15.08 -16.41
CA LEU A 232 13.13 -15.34 -15.56
C LEU A 232 13.80 -16.65 -15.98
#